data_ffc98fe221e84c16a4c98f8f8dcf3ea9
#
_entry.id   ffc98fe221e84c16a4c98f8f8dcf3ea9
#
_cell.length_a   1.000
_cell.length_b   1.000
_cell.length_c   1.000
_cell.angle_alpha   90.00
_cell.angle_beta   90.00
_cell.angle_gamma   90.00
#
_symmetry.space_group_name_H-M   'P 1'
#
loop_
_entity.id
_entity.type
_entity.pdbx_description
1 polymer ?
#
loop_
_entity_poly.entity_id
_entity_poly.type
_entity_poly.pdbx_seq_one_letter_code
_entity_poly.pdbx_strand_id
1 'polypeptide(L)'
;MNSTIIAILVAGMTSLAAEPALVITRENLADRIRGQNPNLAAARLLVDEAVGRMKQAGRLENPDLEIGFEHNDRFAEKSFELGLSQKFPVTRRLALEKKLGATEVRAATTEIREVENQLIGEARAALVRVLALRERRNMVERQAALSKELADFIDEIAKKGEA
;
A
#
# COMPACT_ATOMS: atom_id res chain seq x y z
N MET A 1 -5.91 50.72 -42.18
CA MET A 1 -6.76 49.53 -42.27
C MET A 1 -6.50 48.75 -40.99
N ASN A 2 -7.48 48.86 -40.05
CA ASN A 2 -7.37 48.38 -38.65
C ASN A 2 -7.84 46.94 -38.55
N SER A 3 -7.00 46.05 -38.05
CA SER A 3 -7.38 44.70 -37.67
C SER A 3 -7.47 44.62 -36.16
N THR A 4 -8.69 44.58 -35.68
CA THR A 4 -9.05 44.44 -34.28
C THR A 4 -8.96 42.97 -33.90
N ILE A 5 -8.01 42.61 -33.04
CA ILE A 5 -7.89 41.24 -32.44
C ILE A 5 -8.78 41.21 -31.24
N ILE A 6 -9.87 40.44 -31.31
CA ILE A 6 -10.75 40.11 -30.17
C ILE A 6 -10.12 38.94 -29.44
N ALA A 7 -9.57 39.19 -28.26
CA ALA A 7 -9.14 38.18 -27.32
C ALA A 7 -10.34 37.66 -26.55
N ILE A 8 -10.79 36.43 -26.82
CA ILE A 8 -11.79 35.74 -26.04
C ILE A 8 -11.11 35.13 -24.83
N LEU A 9 -11.32 35.76 -23.65
CA LEU A 9 -10.90 35.26 -22.37
C LEU A 9 -11.94 34.19 -21.90
N VAL A 10 -11.64 32.92 -22.16
CA VAL A 10 -12.44 31.80 -21.62
C VAL A 10 -12.04 31.62 -20.16
N ALA A 11 -12.82 32.17 -19.25
CA ALA A 11 -12.74 31.91 -17.83
C ALA A 11 -13.25 30.48 -17.57
N GLY A 12 -12.32 29.55 -17.49
CA GLY A 12 -12.60 28.19 -17.02
C GLY A 12 -12.92 28.20 -15.52
N MET A 13 -14.21 28.31 -15.16
CA MET A 13 -14.68 27.96 -13.82
C MET A 13 -14.53 26.46 -13.64
N THR A 14 -13.40 26.01 -13.14
CA THR A 14 -13.29 24.67 -12.55
C THR A 14 -14.18 24.63 -11.35
N SER A 15 -15.37 24.06 -11.48
CA SER A 15 -16.23 23.67 -10.39
C SER A 15 -15.44 22.70 -9.52
N LEU A 16 -14.99 23.17 -8.35
CA LEU A 16 -14.48 22.33 -7.29
C LEU A 16 -15.68 21.55 -6.76
N ALA A 17 -15.98 20.42 -7.40
CA ALA A 17 -16.95 19.48 -6.86
C ALA A 17 -16.39 19.06 -5.49
N ALA A 18 -17.06 19.50 -4.42
CA ALA A 18 -16.74 19.06 -3.07
C ALA A 18 -16.82 17.53 -3.08
N GLU A 19 -15.68 16.86 -2.92
CA GLU A 19 -15.68 15.42 -2.73
C GLU A 19 -16.64 15.08 -1.58
N PRO A 20 -17.53 14.09 -1.76
CA PRO A 20 -18.46 13.71 -0.71
C PRO A 20 -17.66 13.38 0.55
N ALA A 21 -17.98 14.07 1.64
CA ALA A 21 -17.29 13.90 2.91
C ALA A 21 -17.19 12.41 3.24
N LEU A 22 -15.97 11.94 3.39
CA LEU A 22 -15.65 10.53 3.57
C LEU A 22 -16.16 10.09 4.96
N VAL A 23 -17.33 9.46 5.00
CA VAL A 23 -17.91 8.95 6.25
C VAL A 23 -17.26 7.61 6.56
N ILE A 24 -16.41 7.60 7.58
CA ILE A 24 -15.80 6.37 8.11
C ILE A 24 -16.64 5.89 9.28
N THR A 25 -17.20 4.69 9.13
CA THR A 25 -17.96 4.00 10.17
C THR A 25 -17.21 2.75 10.62
N ARG A 26 -17.59 2.23 11.79
CA ARG A 26 -17.02 0.99 12.31
C ARG A 26 -17.21 -0.20 11.34
N GLU A 27 -18.33 -0.21 10.62
CA GLU A 27 -18.74 -1.26 9.70
C GLU A 27 -17.93 -1.23 8.40
N ASN A 28 -17.70 -0.03 7.83
CA ASN A 28 -17.04 0.12 6.53
C ASN A 28 -15.51 0.23 6.63
N LEU A 29 -14.95 0.37 7.85
CA LEU A 29 -13.54 0.58 8.08
C LEU A 29 -12.69 -0.58 7.53
N ALA A 30 -13.07 -1.82 7.82
CA ALA A 30 -12.33 -3.00 7.41
C ALA A 30 -12.29 -3.14 5.87
N ASP A 31 -13.41 -2.93 5.21
CA ASP A 31 -13.51 -3.05 3.75
C ASP A 31 -12.74 -1.95 3.03
N ARG A 32 -12.70 -0.76 3.61
CA ARG A 32 -11.86 0.33 3.09
C ARG A 32 -10.36 0.02 3.20
N ILE A 33 -9.92 -0.53 4.34
CA ILE A 33 -8.52 -0.94 4.50
C ILE A 33 -8.18 -2.01 3.47
N ARG A 34 -9.03 -3.01 3.29
CA ARG A 34 -8.83 -4.08 2.30
C ARG A 34 -8.73 -3.56 0.86
N GLY A 35 -9.54 -2.55 0.53
CA GLY A 35 -9.64 -2.04 -0.84
C GLY A 35 -8.68 -0.89 -1.17
N GLN A 36 -8.35 -0.05 -0.20
CA GLN A 36 -7.71 1.24 -0.47
C GLN A 36 -6.37 1.46 0.25
N ASN A 37 -5.96 0.53 1.14
CA ASN A 37 -4.70 0.71 1.87
C ASN A 37 -3.49 0.35 0.98
N PRO A 38 -2.56 1.29 0.72
CA PRO A 38 -1.40 1.04 -0.13
C PRO A 38 -0.42 0.04 0.48
N ASN A 39 -0.30 -0.02 1.81
CA ASN A 39 0.57 -0.99 2.48
C ASN A 39 0.06 -2.42 2.29
N LEU A 40 -1.27 -2.61 2.33
CA LEU A 40 -1.86 -3.92 2.06
C LEU A 40 -1.75 -4.29 0.57
N ALA A 41 -1.85 -3.31 -0.33
CA ALA A 41 -1.60 -3.53 -1.75
C ALA A 41 -0.14 -3.95 -2.01
N ALA A 42 0.83 -3.28 -1.36
CA ALA A 42 2.25 -3.66 -1.43
C ALA A 42 2.50 -5.08 -0.87
N ALA A 43 1.89 -5.41 0.28
CA ALA A 43 2.00 -6.76 0.85
C ALA A 43 1.47 -7.86 -0.09
N ARG A 44 0.42 -7.59 -0.86
CA ARG A 44 -0.10 -8.55 -1.86
C ARG A 44 0.92 -8.85 -2.96
N LEU A 45 1.75 -7.88 -3.36
CA LEU A 45 2.80 -8.10 -4.35
C LEU A 45 3.87 -9.11 -3.88
N LEU A 46 4.08 -9.24 -2.57
CA LEU A 46 4.98 -10.26 -2.02
C LEU A 46 4.46 -11.68 -2.25
N VAL A 47 3.13 -11.87 -2.26
CA VAL A 47 2.55 -13.17 -2.66
C VAL A 47 2.75 -13.44 -4.14
N ASP A 48 2.57 -12.42 -4.98
CA ASP A 48 2.80 -12.57 -6.42
C ASP A 48 4.26 -12.91 -6.71
N GLU A 49 5.19 -12.31 -5.96
CA GLU A 49 6.61 -12.65 -6.00
C GLU A 49 6.86 -14.12 -5.59
N ALA A 50 6.27 -14.56 -4.46
CA ALA A 50 6.38 -15.95 -4.01
C ALA A 50 5.79 -16.93 -5.04
N VAL A 51 4.68 -16.59 -5.68
CA VAL A 51 4.10 -17.37 -6.80
C VAL A 51 5.05 -17.41 -7.99
N GLY A 52 5.72 -16.29 -8.31
CA GLY A 52 6.76 -16.22 -9.34
C GLY A 52 7.91 -17.19 -9.04
N ARG A 53 8.44 -17.16 -7.82
CA ARG A 53 9.49 -18.08 -7.36
C ARG A 53 9.03 -19.55 -7.40
N MET A 54 7.80 -19.84 -6.96
CA MET A 54 7.23 -21.18 -7.03
C MET A 54 7.14 -21.70 -8.48
N LYS A 55 6.79 -20.84 -9.44
CA LYS A 55 6.74 -21.22 -10.86
C LYS A 55 8.11 -21.55 -11.43
N GLN A 56 9.18 -20.96 -10.90
CA GLN A 56 10.57 -21.27 -11.29
C GLN A 56 11.11 -22.50 -10.55
N ALA A 57 10.63 -22.74 -9.34
CA ALA A 57 11.08 -23.86 -8.53
C ALA A 57 10.86 -25.21 -9.22
N GLY A 58 11.86 -26.06 -9.16
CA GLY A 58 11.83 -27.40 -9.75
C GLY A 58 11.85 -27.40 -11.27
N ARG A 59 12.33 -26.35 -11.92
CA ARG A 59 12.69 -26.34 -13.33
C ARG A 59 14.13 -26.88 -13.50
N LEU A 60 14.38 -27.48 -14.64
CA LEU A 60 15.75 -27.78 -15.06
C LEU A 60 16.50 -26.46 -15.32
N GLU A 61 17.79 -26.46 -15.04
CA GLU A 61 18.70 -25.41 -15.50
C GLU A 61 18.64 -25.33 -17.03
N ASN A 62 18.86 -24.15 -17.57
CA ASN A 62 18.91 -24.00 -19.02
C ASN A 62 20.09 -24.81 -19.59
N PRO A 63 19.98 -25.37 -20.80
CA PRO A 63 21.12 -25.96 -21.46
C PRO A 63 22.18 -24.89 -21.76
N ASP A 64 23.42 -25.25 -21.55
CA ASP A 64 24.57 -24.42 -21.90
C ASP A 64 25.01 -24.74 -23.33
N LEU A 65 25.08 -23.75 -24.18
CA LEU A 65 25.58 -23.83 -25.54
C LEU A 65 26.96 -23.18 -25.57
N GLU A 66 27.97 -23.97 -25.86
CA GLU A 66 29.35 -23.52 -26.02
C GLU A 66 29.71 -23.47 -27.49
N ILE A 67 30.24 -22.32 -27.92
CA ILE A 67 30.73 -22.10 -29.29
C ILE A 67 32.16 -21.66 -29.17
N GLY A 68 33.09 -22.50 -29.58
CA GLY A 68 34.51 -22.22 -29.60
C GLY A 68 35.04 -22.03 -31.03
N PHE A 69 35.90 -21.04 -31.21
CA PHE A 69 36.66 -20.82 -32.44
C PHE A 69 38.13 -20.71 -32.04
N GLU A 70 38.93 -21.66 -32.49
CA GLU A 70 40.38 -21.63 -32.32
C GLU A 70 41.05 -21.36 -33.65
N HIS A 71 41.99 -20.45 -33.67
CA HIS A 71 42.82 -20.12 -34.83
C HIS A 71 44.29 -20.14 -34.39
N ASN A 72 45.08 -20.99 -35.03
CA ASN A 72 46.50 -21.05 -34.81
C ASN A 72 47.24 -20.49 -36.02
N ASP A 73 47.77 -19.27 -35.86
CA ASP A 73 48.48 -18.55 -36.95
C ASP A 73 49.77 -19.27 -37.39
N ARG A 74 50.32 -20.13 -36.55
CA ARG A 74 51.60 -20.82 -36.84
C ARG A 74 51.44 -22.05 -37.72
N PHE A 75 50.27 -22.72 -37.67
CA PHE A 75 50.00 -23.94 -38.44
C PHE A 75 48.83 -23.83 -39.39
N ALA A 76 48.20 -22.62 -39.53
CA ALA A 76 47.00 -22.38 -40.32
C ALA A 76 45.82 -23.34 -39.99
N GLU A 77 45.85 -23.94 -38.81
CA GLU A 77 44.74 -24.77 -38.34
C GLU A 77 43.63 -23.89 -37.74
N LYS A 78 42.41 -24.18 -38.16
CA LYS A 78 41.19 -23.57 -37.65
C LYS A 78 40.31 -24.65 -37.10
N SER A 79 39.91 -24.54 -35.84
CA SER A 79 38.94 -25.45 -35.25
C SER A 79 37.68 -24.68 -34.88
N PHE A 80 36.57 -25.33 -35.09
CA PHE A 80 35.24 -24.88 -34.62
C PHE A 80 34.70 -25.97 -33.69
N GLU A 81 34.38 -25.55 -32.47
CA GLU A 81 33.80 -26.43 -31.46
C GLU A 81 32.39 -25.94 -31.13
N LEU A 82 31.44 -26.88 -31.16
CA LEU A 82 30.06 -26.67 -30.73
C LEU A 82 29.72 -27.70 -29.65
N GLY A 83 29.55 -27.21 -28.43
CA GLY A 83 29.14 -28.00 -27.28
C GLY A 83 27.73 -27.66 -26.82
N LEU A 84 26.95 -28.69 -26.50
CA LEU A 84 25.65 -28.53 -25.82
C LEU A 84 25.67 -29.40 -24.56
N SER A 85 25.53 -28.75 -23.40
CA SER A 85 25.49 -29.47 -22.13
C SER A 85 24.19 -29.20 -21.39
N GLN A 86 23.61 -30.21 -20.75
CA GLN A 86 22.40 -30.13 -19.94
C GLN A 86 22.60 -30.90 -18.64
N LYS A 87 22.44 -30.21 -17.52
CA LYS A 87 22.53 -30.84 -16.19
C LYS A 87 21.19 -31.44 -15.79
N PHE A 88 21.15 -32.74 -15.51
CA PHE A 88 19.97 -33.42 -14.98
C PHE A 88 20.23 -33.82 -13.52
N PRO A 89 19.43 -33.33 -12.57
CA PRO A 89 19.55 -33.76 -11.18
C PRO A 89 19.05 -35.19 -11.02
N VAL A 90 19.92 -36.07 -10.49
CA VAL A 90 19.61 -37.49 -10.23
C VAL A 90 18.78 -37.69 -8.96
N THR A 91 18.56 -36.61 -8.18
CA THR A 91 17.86 -36.63 -6.91
C THR A 91 16.43 -36.10 -7.02
N ARG A 92 15.65 -36.23 -5.93
CA ARG A 92 14.31 -35.62 -5.83
C ARG A 92 14.34 -34.09 -5.60
N ARG A 93 15.48 -33.41 -5.83
CA ARG A 93 15.70 -31.98 -5.59
C ARG A 93 14.57 -31.14 -6.19
N LEU A 94 14.25 -31.32 -7.47
CA LEU A 94 13.22 -30.55 -8.18
C LEU A 94 11.83 -30.69 -7.54
N ALA A 95 11.48 -31.88 -7.08
CA ALA A 95 10.21 -32.13 -6.41
C ALA A 95 10.15 -31.47 -5.03
N LEU A 96 11.28 -31.43 -4.31
CA LEU A 96 11.38 -30.76 -3.02
C LEU A 96 11.34 -29.23 -3.17
N GLU A 97 12.01 -28.69 -4.18
CA GLU A 97 11.95 -27.25 -4.51
C GLU A 97 10.53 -26.79 -4.81
N LYS A 98 9.74 -27.56 -5.57
CA LYS A 98 8.32 -27.28 -5.81
C LYS A 98 7.51 -27.28 -4.52
N LYS A 99 7.75 -28.24 -3.63
CA LYS A 99 7.07 -28.29 -2.34
C LYS A 99 7.44 -27.11 -1.45
N LEU A 100 8.72 -26.73 -1.44
CA LEU A 100 9.21 -25.58 -0.72
C LEU A 100 8.54 -24.30 -1.23
N GLY A 101 8.56 -24.05 -2.55
CA GLY A 101 7.90 -22.90 -3.15
C GLY A 101 6.39 -22.83 -2.84
N ALA A 102 5.69 -23.97 -2.84
CA ALA A 102 4.28 -24.00 -2.44
C ALA A 102 4.07 -23.66 -0.94
N THR A 103 5.05 -23.99 -0.10
CA THR A 103 5.00 -23.62 1.32
C THR A 103 5.29 -22.15 1.53
N GLU A 104 6.24 -21.58 0.76
CA GLU A 104 6.53 -20.13 0.77
C GLU A 104 5.32 -19.29 0.35
N VAL A 105 4.57 -19.70 -0.68
CA VAL A 105 3.32 -19.04 -1.06
C VAL A 105 2.29 -19.05 0.07
N ARG A 106 2.16 -20.19 0.77
CA ARG A 106 1.25 -20.27 1.93
C ARG A 106 1.71 -19.38 3.08
N ALA A 107 3.00 -19.32 3.36
CA ALA A 107 3.58 -18.44 4.36
C ALA A 107 3.31 -16.97 4.03
N ALA A 108 3.62 -16.53 2.81
CA ALA A 108 3.34 -15.18 2.34
C ALA A 108 1.84 -14.81 2.42
N THR A 109 0.95 -15.76 2.09
CA THR A 109 -0.50 -15.55 2.21
C THR A 109 -0.94 -15.37 3.66
N THR A 110 -0.29 -16.07 4.60
CA THR A 110 -0.59 -15.92 6.04
C THR A 110 -0.09 -14.58 6.57
N GLU A 111 1.09 -14.16 6.14
CA GLU A 111 1.68 -12.86 6.50
C GLU A 111 0.79 -11.69 6.06
N ILE A 112 0.20 -11.74 4.86
CA ILE A 112 -0.78 -10.72 4.44
C ILE A 112 -1.97 -10.64 5.39
N ARG A 113 -2.49 -11.78 5.87
CA ARG A 113 -3.61 -11.78 6.82
C ARG A 113 -3.21 -11.15 8.15
N GLU A 114 -1.98 -11.35 8.58
CA GLU A 114 -1.43 -10.71 9.78
C GLU A 114 -1.36 -9.19 9.60
N VAL A 115 -0.77 -8.70 8.50
CA VAL A 115 -0.71 -7.28 8.16
C VAL A 115 -2.12 -6.67 8.06
N GLU A 116 -3.07 -7.36 7.42
CA GLU A 116 -4.46 -6.91 7.33
C GLU A 116 -5.09 -6.75 8.72
N ASN A 117 -4.96 -7.75 9.58
CA ASN A 117 -5.51 -7.72 10.93
C ASN A 117 -4.88 -6.62 11.78
N GLN A 118 -3.57 -6.41 11.66
CA GLN A 118 -2.87 -5.35 12.36
C GLN A 118 -3.39 -3.97 11.92
N LEU A 119 -3.46 -3.71 10.61
CA LEU A 119 -3.95 -2.44 10.07
C LEU A 119 -5.41 -2.17 10.48
N ILE A 120 -6.28 -3.18 10.46
CA ILE A 120 -7.66 -3.04 10.93
C ILE A 120 -7.70 -2.74 12.42
N GLY A 121 -6.85 -3.39 13.22
CA GLY A 121 -6.73 -3.16 14.66
C GLY A 121 -6.29 -1.71 14.98
N GLU A 122 -5.25 -1.24 14.32
CA GLU A 122 -4.73 0.12 14.45
C GLU A 122 -5.79 1.18 14.06
N ALA A 123 -6.47 0.96 12.95
CA ALA A 123 -7.51 1.88 12.48
C ALA A 123 -8.72 1.90 13.42
N ARG A 124 -9.13 0.77 14.00
CA ARG A 124 -10.18 0.72 15.03
C ARG A 124 -9.77 1.48 16.28
N ALA A 125 -8.55 1.31 16.73
CA ALA A 125 -8.03 2.06 17.88
C ALA A 125 -8.00 3.56 17.61
N ALA A 126 -7.57 3.98 16.42
CA ALA A 126 -7.59 5.38 16.00
C ALA A 126 -9.02 5.95 15.95
N LEU A 127 -9.99 5.20 15.41
CA LEU A 127 -11.39 5.62 15.38
C LEU A 127 -11.95 5.84 16.78
N VAL A 128 -11.69 4.91 17.71
CA VAL A 128 -12.11 5.06 19.12
C VAL A 128 -11.50 6.31 19.75
N ARG A 129 -10.22 6.58 19.50
CA ARG A 129 -9.56 7.81 20.00
C ARG A 129 -10.22 9.07 19.46
N VAL A 130 -10.54 9.12 18.16
CA VAL A 130 -11.22 10.26 17.55
C VAL A 130 -12.60 10.48 18.19
N LEU A 131 -13.37 9.42 18.40
CA LEU A 131 -14.68 9.50 19.06
C LEU A 131 -14.56 10.01 20.50
N ALA A 132 -13.63 9.47 21.28
CA ALA A 132 -13.38 9.91 22.65
C ALA A 132 -12.94 11.40 22.72
N LEU A 133 -12.09 11.84 21.79
CA LEU A 133 -11.69 13.24 21.71
C LEU A 133 -12.85 14.16 21.33
N ARG A 134 -13.74 13.74 20.46
CA ARG A 134 -14.96 14.49 20.13
C ARG A 134 -15.87 14.66 21.36
N GLU A 135 -16.11 13.58 22.09
CA GLU A 135 -16.91 13.65 23.33
C GLU A 135 -16.25 14.53 24.39
N ARG A 136 -14.94 14.42 24.55
CA ARG A 136 -14.19 15.28 25.46
C ARG A 136 -14.31 16.75 25.06
N ARG A 137 -14.19 17.08 23.79
CA ARG A 137 -14.37 18.43 23.28
C ARG A 137 -15.77 18.95 23.60
N ASN A 138 -16.81 18.17 23.29
CA ASN A 138 -18.20 18.55 23.57
C ASN A 138 -18.45 18.80 25.08
N MET A 139 -17.78 18.03 25.94
CA MET A 139 -17.84 18.21 27.38
C MET A 139 -17.19 19.53 27.81
N VAL A 140 -15.98 19.83 27.30
CA VAL A 140 -15.25 21.06 27.61
C VAL A 140 -15.99 22.29 27.09
N GLU A 141 -16.58 22.24 25.91
CA GLU A 141 -17.40 23.32 25.34
C GLU A 141 -18.63 23.59 26.22
N ARG A 142 -19.32 22.55 26.71
CA ARG A 142 -20.43 22.73 27.67
C ARG A 142 -19.96 23.31 29.00
N GLN A 143 -18.84 22.88 29.52
CA GLN A 143 -18.27 23.40 30.76
C GLN A 143 -17.88 24.87 30.61
N ALA A 144 -17.27 25.24 29.49
CA ALA A 144 -16.94 26.64 29.20
C ALA A 144 -18.19 27.53 29.10
N ALA A 145 -19.27 27.04 28.47
CA ALA A 145 -20.53 27.75 28.39
C ALA A 145 -21.14 28.00 29.79
N LEU A 146 -21.18 26.94 30.62
CA LEU A 146 -21.68 27.09 32.02
C LEU A 146 -20.83 28.06 32.86
N SER A 147 -19.51 28.00 32.72
CA SER A 147 -18.60 28.91 33.41
C SER A 147 -18.82 30.36 32.98
N LYS A 148 -19.10 30.58 31.70
CA LYS A 148 -19.43 31.91 31.18
C LYS A 148 -20.77 32.42 31.75
N GLU A 149 -21.83 31.60 31.72
CA GLU A 149 -23.13 31.94 32.30
C GLU A 149 -23.01 32.30 33.77
N LEU A 150 -22.20 31.54 34.55
CA LEU A 150 -21.96 31.85 35.95
C LEU A 150 -21.23 33.19 36.12
N ALA A 151 -20.22 33.48 35.31
CA ALA A 151 -19.50 34.73 35.35
C ALA A 151 -20.43 35.91 35.01
N ASP A 152 -21.23 35.78 33.96
CA ASP A 152 -22.23 36.79 33.56
C ASP A 152 -23.27 37.04 34.67
N PHE A 153 -23.73 35.97 35.35
CA PHE A 153 -24.65 36.06 36.49
C PHE A 153 -24.02 36.79 37.69
N ILE A 154 -22.78 36.47 38.04
CA ILE A 154 -22.05 37.16 39.12
C ILE A 154 -21.86 38.63 38.80
N ASP A 155 -21.52 38.97 37.56
CA ASP A 155 -21.39 40.34 37.10
C ASP A 155 -22.70 41.12 37.19
N GLU A 156 -23.84 40.50 36.89
CA GLU A 156 -25.16 41.10 37.03
C GLU A 156 -25.52 41.40 38.49
N ILE A 157 -25.25 40.45 39.40
CA ILE A 157 -25.46 40.65 40.84
C ILE A 157 -24.59 41.79 41.36
N ALA A 158 -23.32 41.82 41.01
CA ALA A 158 -22.41 42.89 41.41
C ALA A 158 -22.85 44.27 40.92
N LYS A 159 -23.39 44.37 39.69
CA LYS A 159 -23.94 45.61 39.13
C LYS A 159 -25.20 46.06 39.83
N LYS A 160 -26.01 45.15 40.33
CA LYS A 160 -27.23 45.46 41.08
C LYS A 160 -26.98 45.86 42.56
N GLY A 161 -25.74 45.72 43.05
CA GLY A 161 -25.37 46.08 44.42
C GLY A 161 -25.88 45.10 45.48
N GLU A 162 -26.17 43.86 45.07
CA GLU A 162 -26.70 42.81 45.96
C GLU A 162 -25.57 41.86 46.43
N ALA A 163 -24.30 42.28 46.36
CA ALA A 163 -23.18 41.48 46.81
C ALA A 163 -22.70 41.89 48.20
#